data_8dbae27efef04fa54b6c2f2e78bddef9
#
_entry.id   8dbae27efef04fa54b6c2f2e78bddef9
#
_cell.length_a   1.000
_cell.length_b   1.000
_cell.length_c   1.000
_cell.angle_alpha   90.00
_cell.angle_beta   90.00
_cell.angle_gamma   90.00
#
_symmetry.space_group_name_H-M   'P 1'
#
loop_
_entity.id
_entity.type
_entity.pdbx_description
1 polymer ?
#
loop_
_entity_poly.entity_id
_entity_poly.type
_entity_poly.pdbx_seq_one_letter_code
_entity_poly.pdbx_strand_id
1 'polypeptide(L)'
;MDENINDNYIDRSPKGMRLVFGIFMIAIYLGMGALVLIDFFQFEWQWMRYVMATVFIVYGIWRAVRLFDPGFEATRRFFGRKGSDAAVIAACVVSMAIFSSCGNRPKPQNTSTSGLISIVCDESFQNIVNQEVEVFEYTYPKANIIPIYADEHAAIDSLISLKTQFIVTAHQLKPEQVEYVRQERGTCFTQKIAVDAIALIVNPKNPIEILSMSEIGEILSGKVTRWDELSPSKLDSILVVFDHQGSSTARYMKDSLLAGADFAKNVYAAGSTPEVYEAVSKRKGAIGIIGVSWVSSDMKAKTMSIEERVANLKENDVTQTEFDTNIKVLKVRRDDSIEAFKPYQAYIYDGSYPLYRPIYAICAGVMGSLPHGFFSFVTGFNGQKIIQQTGVLPATIQPRMVNLN
;
A
#
# COMPACT_ATOMS: atom_id res chain seq x y z
N MET A 1 -47.56 -9.89 -83.76
CA MET A 1 -48.53 -9.40 -82.79
C MET A 1 -47.96 -9.63 -81.47
N ASP A 2 -47.11 -8.68 -81.01
CA ASP A 2 -47.40 -7.50 -80.14
C ASP A 2 -47.81 -8.00 -78.76
N GLU A 3 -47.08 -7.67 -77.71
CA GLU A 3 -46.98 -6.35 -77.09
C GLU A 3 -45.85 -6.27 -76.11
N ASN A 4 -45.06 -5.22 -76.24
CA ASN A 4 -44.19 -4.66 -75.26
C ASN A 4 -45.01 -4.16 -74.08
N ILE A 5 -44.70 -4.63 -72.85
CA ILE A 5 -45.05 -3.93 -71.62
C ILE A 5 -43.83 -3.45 -70.94
N ASN A 6 -43.62 -2.16 -71.09
CA ASN A 6 -42.59 -1.33 -70.54
C ASN A 6 -42.99 -0.97 -69.10
N ASP A 7 -42.54 -1.68 -68.10
CA ASP A 7 -42.73 -1.31 -66.68
C ASP A 7 -41.65 -0.32 -66.21
N ASN A 8 -41.82 0.95 -66.58
CA ASN A 8 -41.17 2.09 -65.93
C ASN A 8 -41.87 2.35 -64.60
N TYR A 9 -41.40 1.67 -63.54
CA TYR A 9 -41.73 2.06 -62.16
C TYR A 9 -40.97 3.36 -61.80
N ILE A 10 -41.60 4.48 -62.04
CA ILE A 10 -41.13 5.82 -61.65
C ILE A 10 -41.32 5.93 -60.14
N ASP A 11 -40.23 5.85 -59.39
CA ASP A 11 -40.18 6.17 -57.96
C ASP A 11 -40.55 7.67 -57.75
N ARG A 12 -41.82 7.93 -57.47
CA ARG A 12 -42.41 9.27 -57.22
C ARG A 12 -42.31 9.66 -55.74
N SER A 13 -41.14 9.59 -55.09
CA SER A 13 -40.99 10.35 -53.86
C SER A 13 -40.61 11.80 -54.20
N PRO A 14 -41.34 12.83 -53.69
CA PRO A 14 -41.06 14.23 -54.01
C PRO A 14 -39.60 14.55 -53.57
N LYS A 15 -38.86 15.20 -54.49
CA LYS A 15 -37.40 15.56 -54.22
C LYS A 15 -37.21 16.29 -52.92
N GLY A 16 -38.21 17.05 -52.43
CA GLY A 16 -38.20 17.71 -51.14
C GLY A 16 -38.19 16.79 -49.94
N MET A 17 -38.94 15.66 -50.00
CA MET A 17 -39.00 14.71 -48.86
C MET A 17 -37.68 13.96 -48.66
N ARG A 18 -36.96 13.65 -49.73
CA ARG A 18 -35.62 13.04 -49.67
C ARG A 18 -34.57 14.03 -49.10
N LEU A 19 -34.68 15.31 -49.43
CA LEU A 19 -33.82 16.35 -48.90
C LEU A 19 -34.04 16.55 -47.39
N VAL A 20 -35.32 16.69 -46.98
CA VAL A 20 -35.68 16.86 -45.55
C VAL A 20 -35.23 15.66 -44.73
N PHE A 21 -35.48 14.44 -45.18
CA PHE A 21 -35.03 13.21 -44.51
C PHE A 21 -33.51 13.09 -44.47
N GLY A 22 -32.82 13.52 -45.56
CA GLY A 22 -31.35 13.55 -45.59
C GLY A 22 -30.76 14.49 -44.57
N ILE A 23 -31.28 15.73 -44.48
CA ILE A 23 -30.83 16.75 -43.50
C ILE A 23 -31.09 16.26 -42.05
N PHE A 24 -32.28 15.70 -41.81
CA PHE A 24 -32.63 15.16 -40.49
C PHE A 24 -31.65 14.06 -40.01
N MET A 25 -31.30 13.13 -40.91
CA MET A 25 -30.35 12.08 -40.60
C MET A 25 -28.91 12.60 -40.37
N ILE A 26 -28.49 13.63 -41.12
CA ILE A 26 -27.19 14.29 -40.88
C ILE A 26 -27.16 14.92 -39.47
N ALA A 27 -28.24 15.62 -39.10
CA ALA A 27 -28.38 16.24 -37.80
C ALA A 27 -28.31 15.18 -36.64
N ILE A 28 -28.94 14.01 -36.83
CA ILE A 28 -28.87 12.89 -35.87
C ILE A 28 -27.44 12.39 -35.71
N TYR A 29 -26.74 12.11 -36.81
CA TYR A 29 -25.36 11.56 -36.70
C TYR A 29 -24.36 12.56 -36.08
N LEU A 30 -24.44 13.84 -36.47
CA LEU A 30 -23.60 14.87 -35.87
C LEU A 30 -23.95 15.14 -34.42
N GLY A 31 -25.27 15.14 -34.09
CA GLY A 31 -25.76 15.28 -32.72
C GLY A 31 -25.31 14.11 -31.81
N MET A 32 -25.44 12.87 -32.30
CA MET A 32 -24.96 11.70 -31.57
C MET A 32 -23.44 11.73 -31.38
N GLY A 33 -22.69 12.15 -32.39
CA GLY A 33 -21.24 12.34 -32.27
C GLY A 33 -20.87 13.37 -31.20
N ALA A 34 -21.59 14.48 -31.12
CA ALA A 34 -21.39 15.51 -30.09
C ALA A 34 -21.74 14.98 -28.67
N LEU A 35 -22.89 14.29 -28.52
CA LEU A 35 -23.33 13.69 -27.25
C LEU A 35 -22.32 12.66 -26.73
N VAL A 36 -21.75 11.87 -27.63
CA VAL A 36 -20.68 10.92 -27.25
C VAL A 36 -19.40 11.65 -26.82
N LEU A 37 -19.04 12.76 -27.49
CA LEU A 37 -17.85 13.56 -27.09
C LEU A 37 -17.98 14.20 -25.70
N ILE A 38 -19.17 14.68 -25.33
CA ILE A 38 -19.42 15.27 -23.99
C ILE A 38 -19.67 14.22 -22.90
N ASP A 39 -19.50 12.94 -23.24
CA ASP A 39 -19.63 11.79 -22.32
C ASP A 39 -21.04 11.60 -21.73
N PHE A 40 -22.07 12.00 -22.46
CA PHE A 40 -23.47 11.86 -22.02
C PHE A 40 -23.84 10.40 -21.65
N PHE A 41 -23.24 9.41 -22.30
CA PHE A 41 -23.50 7.99 -22.10
C PHE A 41 -22.57 7.32 -21.08
N GLN A 42 -21.67 8.07 -20.42
CA GLN A 42 -20.76 7.59 -19.35
C GLN A 42 -20.01 6.28 -19.72
N PHE A 43 -19.22 6.31 -20.79
CA PHE A 43 -18.47 5.14 -21.23
C PHE A 43 -17.35 4.81 -20.22
N GLU A 44 -17.31 3.57 -19.72
CA GLU A 44 -16.24 3.08 -18.83
C GLU A 44 -14.84 3.23 -19.43
N TRP A 45 -14.74 3.22 -20.76
CA TRP A 45 -13.46 3.28 -21.46
C TRP A 45 -13.37 4.55 -22.29
N GLN A 46 -12.59 5.51 -21.84
CA GLN A 46 -12.48 6.83 -22.49
C GLN A 46 -12.08 6.78 -23.96
N TRP A 47 -11.24 5.83 -24.39
CA TRP A 47 -10.85 5.69 -25.79
C TRP A 47 -12.02 5.30 -26.70
N MET A 48 -12.98 4.52 -26.21
CA MET A 48 -14.15 4.08 -26.96
C MET A 48 -15.06 5.27 -27.29
N ARG A 49 -15.12 6.26 -26.41
CA ARG A 49 -15.83 7.52 -26.63
C ARG A 49 -15.31 8.25 -27.87
N TYR A 50 -14.00 8.40 -27.98
CA TYR A 50 -13.40 9.10 -29.13
C TYR A 50 -13.58 8.33 -30.43
N VAL A 51 -13.47 7.02 -30.42
CA VAL A 51 -13.68 6.17 -31.60
C VAL A 51 -15.13 6.27 -32.08
N MET A 52 -16.11 6.12 -31.21
CA MET A 52 -17.53 6.20 -31.55
C MET A 52 -17.90 7.61 -32.03
N ALA A 53 -17.45 8.66 -31.38
CA ALA A 53 -17.68 10.03 -31.80
C ALA A 53 -17.12 10.30 -33.20
N THR A 54 -15.89 9.84 -33.47
CA THR A 54 -15.25 9.99 -34.79
C THR A 54 -16.03 9.27 -35.86
N VAL A 55 -16.52 8.06 -35.64
CA VAL A 55 -17.34 7.30 -36.59
C VAL A 55 -18.61 8.05 -36.91
N PHE A 56 -19.35 8.55 -35.93
CA PHE A 56 -20.59 9.29 -36.15
C PHE A 56 -20.38 10.60 -36.91
N ILE A 57 -19.34 11.37 -36.53
CA ILE A 57 -19.01 12.63 -37.17
C ILE A 57 -18.58 12.43 -38.62
N VAL A 58 -17.65 11.51 -38.89
CA VAL A 58 -17.14 11.22 -40.23
C VAL A 58 -18.27 10.71 -41.13
N TYR A 59 -19.14 9.83 -40.62
CA TYR A 59 -20.31 9.35 -41.38
C TYR A 59 -21.31 10.47 -41.64
N GLY A 60 -21.56 11.36 -40.67
CA GLY A 60 -22.44 12.52 -40.83
C GLY A 60 -21.94 13.49 -41.90
N ILE A 61 -20.63 13.80 -41.90
CA ILE A 61 -19.98 14.65 -42.90
C ILE A 61 -20.02 14.01 -44.28
N TRP A 62 -19.69 12.73 -44.41
CA TRP A 62 -19.75 12.01 -45.67
C TRP A 62 -21.16 12.02 -46.26
N ARG A 63 -22.18 11.87 -45.43
CA ARG A 63 -23.58 11.91 -45.83
C ARG A 63 -24.03 13.31 -46.25
N ALA A 64 -23.51 14.37 -45.61
CA ALA A 64 -23.75 15.75 -45.98
C ALA A 64 -23.13 16.07 -47.35
N VAL A 65 -21.88 15.69 -47.60
CA VAL A 65 -21.21 15.87 -48.90
C VAL A 65 -22.02 15.18 -49.99
N ARG A 66 -22.47 13.94 -49.76
CA ARG A 66 -23.28 13.20 -50.73
C ARG A 66 -24.66 13.83 -51.02
N LEU A 67 -25.23 14.56 -50.04
CA LEU A 67 -26.55 15.20 -50.22
C LEU A 67 -26.45 16.53 -50.98
N PHE A 68 -25.37 17.30 -50.80
CA PHE A 68 -25.23 18.64 -51.33
C PHE A 68 -24.34 18.74 -52.58
N ASP A 69 -23.60 17.69 -52.97
CA ASP A 69 -22.74 17.69 -54.15
C ASP A 69 -23.40 16.92 -55.32
N PRO A 70 -23.93 17.63 -56.32
CA PRO A 70 -24.56 17.01 -57.52
C PRO A 70 -23.51 16.27 -58.39
N GLY A 71 -22.22 16.63 -58.27
CA GLY A 71 -21.10 16.00 -59.03
C GLY A 71 -20.71 14.62 -58.53
N PHE A 72 -21.09 14.26 -57.32
CA PHE A 72 -20.76 12.97 -56.73
C PHE A 72 -21.44 11.78 -57.46
N GLU A 73 -22.57 12.00 -58.08
CA GLU A 73 -23.21 11.00 -58.95
C GLU A 73 -22.51 10.84 -60.32
N ALA A 74 -21.86 11.88 -60.80
CA ALA A 74 -21.09 11.82 -62.07
C ALA A 74 -19.80 11.01 -61.90
N THR A 75 -19.13 11.13 -60.77
CA THR A 75 -17.91 10.35 -60.44
C THR A 75 -18.21 8.86 -60.28
N ARG A 76 -19.43 8.48 -59.91
CA ARG A 76 -19.89 7.10 -59.81
C ARG A 76 -19.99 6.38 -61.18
N ARG A 77 -20.17 7.13 -62.24
CA ARG A 77 -20.17 6.57 -63.63
C ARG A 77 -18.77 6.35 -64.19
N PHE A 78 -17.78 7.04 -63.66
CA PHE A 78 -16.39 6.92 -64.11
C PHE A 78 -15.63 5.78 -63.41
N PHE A 79 -15.93 5.54 -62.15
CA PHE A 79 -15.40 4.37 -61.42
C PHE A 79 -16.50 3.30 -61.36
N GLY A 80 -16.33 2.27 -62.19
CA GLY A 80 -17.29 1.17 -62.32
C GLY A 80 -17.68 0.59 -60.92
N ARG A 81 -18.91 0.18 -60.83
CA ARG A 81 -19.71 -0.21 -59.65
C ARG A 81 -19.08 -1.21 -58.68
N LYS A 82 -17.89 -1.76 -58.96
CA LYS A 82 -17.15 -2.73 -58.14
C LYS A 82 -15.94 -2.16 -57.42
N GLY A 83 -15.45 -0.96 -57.75
CA GLY A 83 -14.19 -0.45 -57.18
C GLY A 83 -14.35 0.45 -55.95
N SER A 84 -15.48 1.18 -55.82
CA SER A 84 -15.63 2.17 -54.74
C SER A 84 -16.00 1.53 -53.40
N ASP A 85 -16.78 0.45 -53.42
CA ASP A 85 -17.18 -0.24 -52.20
C ASP A 85 -15.98 -1.01 -51.64
N ALA A 86 -15.12 -1.58 -52.48
CA ALA A 86 -13.89 -2.23 -52.12
C ALA A 86 -12.85 -1.25 -51.55
N ALA A 87 -12.74 -0.02 -52.09
CA ALA A 87 -11.82 0.99 -51.58
C ALA A 87 -12.27 1.57 -50.22
N VAL A 88 -13.58 1.77 -50.03
CA VAL A 88 -14.10 2.18 -48.72
C VAL A 88 -13.98 1.07 -47.69
N ILE A 89 -14.28 -0.17 -48.04
CA ILE A 89 -14.08 -1.32 -47.18
C ILE A 89 -12.58 -1.50 -46.88
N ALA A 90 -11.71 -1.37 -47.88
CA ALA A 90 -10.26 -1.44 -47.66
C ALA A 90 -9.75 -0.29 -46.75
N ALA A 91 -10.25 0.94 -46.91
CA ALA A 91 -9.91 2.05 -46.04
C ALA A 91 -10.42 1.84 -44.59
N CYS A 92 -11.60 1.27 -44.40
CA CYS A 92 -12.14 0.90 -43.11
C CYS A 92 -11.33 -0.25 -42.46
N VAL A 93 -10.95 -1.27 -43.24
CA VAL A 93 -10.11 -2.39 -42.75
C VAL A 93 -8.70 -1.93 -42.41
N VAL A 94 -8.10 -1.05 -43.22
CA VAL A 94 -6.79 -0.46 -42.94
C VAL A 94 -6.83 0.44 -41.70
N SER A 95 -7.87 1.26 -41.53
CA SER A 95 -8.03 2.04 -40.29
C SER A 95 -8.27 1.15 -39.06
N MET A 96 -9.06 0.09 -39.15
CA MET A 96 -9.22 -0.89 -38.08
C MET A 96 -7.89 -1.61 -37.77
N ALA A 97 -7.09 -1.95 -38.77
CA ALA A 97 -5.79 -2.57 -38.58
C ALA A 97 -4.75 -1.63 -37.92
N ILE A 98 -4.79 -0.33 -38.25
CA ILE A 98 -3.94 0.69 -37.61
C ILE A 98 -4.35 0.89 -36.14
N PHE A 99 -5.65 0.88 -35.83
CA PHE A 99 -6.13 0.99 -34.45
C PHE A 99 -5.91 -0.30 -33.65
N SER A 100 -5.89 -1.47 -34.27
CA SER A 100 -5.55 -2.74 -33.61
C SER A 100 -4.07 -2.85 -33.26
N SER A 101 -3.19 -2.13 -33.96
CA SER A 101 -1.73 -2.11 -33.67
C SER A 101 -1.36 -1.25 -32.46
N CYS A 102 -2.23 -0.34 -31.98
CA CYS A 102 -2.01 0.43 -30.75
C CYS A 102 -2.43 -0.29 -29.47
N GLY A 103 -2.95 -1.51 -29.53
CA GLY A 103 -3.53 -2.24 -28.39
C GLY A 103 -2.53 -3.08 -27.57
N ASN A 104 -1.29 -3.22 -28.00
CA ASN A 104 -0.28 -3.92 -27.25
C ASN A 104 0.67 -2.94 -26.53
N ARG A 105 0.12 -2.11 -25.64
CA ARG A 105 0.95 -1.69 -24.49
C ARG A 105 1.19 -3.00 -23.73
N PRO A 106 2.44 -3.46 -23.58
CA PRO A 106 2.70 -4.58 -22.70
C PRO A 106 2.07 -4.18 -21.36
N LYS A 107 1.16 -5.01 -20.82
CA LYS A 107 0.72 -4.86 -19.43
C LYS A 107 2.01 -4.68 -18.65
N PRO A 108 2.13 -3.70 -17.73
CA PRO A 108 3.33 -3.55 -16.95
C PRO A 108 3.64 -4.92 -16.38
N GLN A 109 4.69 -5.53 -16.89
CA GLN A 109 5.07 -6.87 -16.46
C GLN A 109 5.57 -6.67 -15.05
N ASN A 110 4.84 -7.16 -14.04
CA ASN A 110 5.29 -7.15 -12.66
C ASN A 110 6.58 -7.96 -12.59
N THR A 111 7.70 -7.26 -12.61
CA THR A 111 9.02 -7.84 -12.40
C THR A 111 9.46 -7.58 -10.97
N SER A 112 10.58 -8.13 -10.53
CA SER A 112 11.12 -7.88 -9.18
C SER A 112 11.32 -6.39 -8.86
N THR A 113 11.41 -5.51 -9.86
CA THR A 113 11.76 -4.10 -9.72
C THR A 113 10.81 -3.17 -10.47
N SER A 114 9.67 -3.67 -10.94
CA SER A 114 8.68 -2.86 -11.64
C SER A 114 7.28 -3.42 -11.48
N GLY A 115 6.27 -2.53 -11.48
CA GLY A 115 4.86 -2.88 -11.37
C GLY A 115 4.17 -2.16 -10.22
N LEU A 116 2.97 -2.59 -9.88
CA LEU A 116 2.16 -2.07 -8.79
C LEU A 116 1.66 -3.23 -7.93
N ILE A 117 1.86 -3.12 -6.61
CA ILE A 117 1.31 -4.06 -5.62
C ILE A 117 0.76 -3.33 -4.41
N SER A 118 -0.24 -3.94 -3.76
CA SER A 118 -0.64 -3.59 -2.40
C SER A 118 -0.09 -4.63 -1.44
N ILE A 119 0.48 -4.16 -0.34
CA ILE A 119 0.96 -4.99 0.77
C ILE A 119 0.12 -4.69 2.01
N VAL A 120 -0.09 -5.68 2.89
CA VAL A 120 -0.83 -5.46 4.14
C VAL A 120 0.10 -5.72 5.31
N CYS A 121 0.22 -4.75 6.20
CA CYS A 121 1.19 -4.79 7.28
C CYS A 121 0.53 -4.45 8.61
N ASP A 122 1.00 -5.08 9.68
CA ASP A 122 0.62 -4.68 11.03
C ASP A 122 0.99 -3.20 11.26
N GLU A 123 0.02 -2.41 11.71
CA GLU A 123 0.15 -0.97 11.93
C GLU A 123 1.30 -0.63 12.89
N SER A 124 1.58 -1.50 13.87
CA SER A 124 2.69 -1.30 14.80
C SER A 124 4.06 -1.17 14.09
N PHE A 125 4.19 -1.71 12.86
CA PHE A 125 5.41 -1.67 12.06
C PHE A 125 5.40 -0.62 10.95
N GLN A 126 4.40 0.27 10.92
CA GLN A 126 4.24 1.30 9.89
C GLN A 126 5.50 2.11 9.65
N ASN A 127 6.19 2.52 10.72
CA ASN A 127 7.41 3.34 10.61
C ASN A 127 8.54 2.61 9.86
N ILE A 128 8.70 1.31 10.11
CA ILE A 128 9.70 0.46 9.45
C ILE A 128 9.32 0.26 7.98
N VAL A 129 8.07 -0.14 7.73
CA VAL A 129 7.59 -0.47 6.38
C VAL A 129 7.62 0.74 5.47
N ASN A 130 7.23 1.93 5.96
CA ASN A 130 7.31 3.17 5.17
C ASN A 130 8.74 3.45 4.71
N GLN A 131 9.74 3.31 5.59
CA GLN A 131 11.13 3.53 5.23
C GLN A 131 11.66 2.51 4.22
N GLU A 132 11.26 1.25 4.34
CA GLU A 132 11.59 0.20 3.37
C GLU A 132 10.99 0.49 1.99
N VAL A 133 9.71 0.89 1.94
CA VAL A 133 9.00 1.24 0.70
C VAL A 133 9.63 2.45 0.03
N GLU A 134 9.86 3.53 0.77
CA GLU A 134 10.48 4.76 0.24
C GLU A 134 11.84 4.49 -0.42
N VAL A 135 12.72 3.74 0.25
CA VAL A 135 14.05 3.43 -0.29
C VAL A 135 13.96 2.45 -1.46
N PHE A 136 13.05 1.48 -1.39
CA PHE A 136 12.83 0.55 -2.50
C PHE A 136 12.36 1.27 -3.77
N GLU A 137 11.34 2.13 -3.66
CA GLU A 137 10.77 2.89 -4.79
C GLU A 137 11.78 3.90 -5.35
N TYR A 138 12.57 4.55 -4.49
CA TYR A 138 13.67 5.40 -4.94
C TYR A 138 14.72 4.60 -5.74
N THR A 139 15.07 3.40 -5.25
CA THR A 139 16.04 2.53 -5.92
C THR A 139 15.50 1.96 -7.23
N TYR A 140 14.18 1.69 -7.27
CA TYR A 140 13.48 1.11 -8.41
C TYR A 140 12.27 1.96 -8.85
N PRO A 141 12.49 3.05 -9.60
CA PRO A 141 11.46 4.05 -9.92
C PRO A 141 10.28 3.55 -10.75
N LYS A 142 10.32 2.30 -11.24
CA LYS A 142 9.21 1.63 -11.94
C LYS A 142 8.38 0.73 -11.03
N ALA A 143 8.77 0.58 -9.77
CA ALA A 143 8.03 -0.13 -8.76
C ALA A 143 7.13 0.87 -8.02
N ASN A 144 5.91 0.44 -7.68
CA ASN A 144 4.99 1.17 -6.83
C ASN A 144 4.38 0.20 -5.82
N ILE A 145 4.57 0.47 -4.54
CA ILE A 145 4.11 -0.35 -3.42
C ILE A 145 3.16 0.47 -2.58
N ILE A 146 1.93 0.01 -2.44
CA ILE A 146 0.90 0.65 -1.63
C ILE A 146 0.78 -0.11 -0.30
N PRO A 147 1.37 0.40 0.80
CA PRO A 147 1.19 -0.20 2.11
C PRO A 147 -0.21 0.09 2.66
N ILE A 148 -0.90 -0.94 3.12
CA ILE A 148 -2.16 -0.88 3.84
C ILE A 148 -1.87 -1.34 5.26
N TYR A 149 -2.15 -0.48 6.24
CA TYR A 149 -1.92 -0.78 7.65
C TYR A 149 -3.22 -1.24 8.28
N ALA A 150 -3.15 -2.35 9.00
CA ALA A 150 -4.28 -3.00 9.66
C ALA A 150 -3.80 -3.73 10.92
N ASP A 151 -4.72 -4.28 11.70
CA ASP A 151 -4.33 -5.21 12.74
C ASP A 151 -3.74 -6.51 12.16
N GLU A 152 -2.97 -7.21 12.96
CA GLU A 152 -2.25 -8.40 12.51
C GLU A 152 -3.16 -9.52 12.00
N HIS A 153 -4.36 -9.70 12.60
CA HIS A 153 -5.31 -10.70 12.13
C HIS A 153 -5.82 -10.36 10.73
N ALA A 154 -6.16 -9.09 10.50
CA ALA A 154 -6.58 -8.62 9.18
C ALA A 154 -5.46 -8.75 8.13
N ALA A 155 -4.20 -8.53 8.52
CA ALA A 155 -3.06 -8.76 7.63
C ALA A 155 -2.94 -10.24 7.23
N ILE A 156 -3.00 -11.15 8.20
CA ILE A 156 -2.96 -12.61 7.97
C ILE A 156 -4.17 -13.05 7.13
N ASP A 157 -5.38 -12.60 7.46
CA ASP A 157 -6.59 -12.91 6.71
C ASP A 157 -6.54 -12.42 5.27
N SER A 158 -5.91 -11.26 5.02
CA SER A 158 -5.72 -10.73 3.67
C SER A 158 -4.81 -11.60 2.83
N LEU A 159 -3.78 -12.22 3.41
CA LEU A 159 -2.92 -13.17 2.72
C LEU A 159 -3.64 -14.50 2.46
N ILE A 160 -4.32 -15.06 3.45
CA ILE A 160 -5.05 -16.33 3.34
C ILE A 160 -6.22 -16.20 2.36
N SER A 161 -6.96 -15.07 2.38
CA SER A 161 -8.02 -14.80 1.41
C SER A 161 -7.50 -14.38 0.03
N LEU A 162 -6.18 -14.46 -0.20
CA LEU A 162 -5.50 -14.20 -1.47
C LEU A 162 -5.67 -12.77 -2.00
N LYS A 163 -6.03 -11.82 -1.14
CA LYS A 163 -6.18 -10.38 -1.49
C LYS A 163 -4.85 -9.68 -1.62
N THR A 164 -3.83 -10.10 -0.88
CA THR A 164 -2.45 -9.61 -0.97
C THR A 164 -1.48 -10.77 -1.20
N GLN A 165 -0.26 -10.44 -1.61
CA GLN A 165 0.85 -11.40 -1.78
C GLN A 165 2.00 -11.12 -0.82
N PHE A 166 1.91 -10.08 0.00
CA PHE A 166 2.96 -9.72 0.93
C PHE A 166 2.37 -9.10 2.20
N ILE A 167 2.82 -9.62 3.34
CA ILE A 167 2.43 -9.09 4.66
C ILE A 167 3.65 -8.94 5.57
N VAL A 168 3.53 -8.04 6.56
CA VAL A 168 4.47 -7.91 7.69
C VAL A 168 3.71 -8.08 8.99
N THR A 169 4.12 -9.04 9.83
CA THR A 169 3.41 -9.44 11.04
C THR A 169 4.38 -9.81 12.17
N ALA A 170 3.91 -9.83 13.42
CA ALA A 170 4.69 -10.31 14.57
C ALA A 170 4.66 -11.84 14.72
N HIS A 171 3.76 -12.53 14.02
CA HIS A 171 3.62 -14.00 14.08
C HIS A 171 3.80 -14.61 12.70
N GLN A 172 4.27 -15.86 12.72
CA GLN A 172 4.28 -16.70 11.53
C GLN A 172 2.88 -17.26 11.27
N LEU A 173 2.63 -17.63 10.02
CA LEU A 173 1.47 -18.44 9.67
C LEU A 173 1.56 -19.81 10.33
N LYS A 174 0.41 -20.39 10.66
CA LYS A 174 0.33 -21.80 11.07
C LYS A 174 0.70 -22.70 9.90
N PRO A 175 1.23 -23.91 10.15
CA PRO A 175 1.64 -24.82 9.09
C PRO A 175 0.56 -25.10 8.04
N GLU A 176 -0.70 -25.26 8.47
CA GLU A 176 -1.85 -25.45 7.59
C GLU A 176 -2.15 -24.23 6.71
N GLN A 177 -1.93 -23.02 7.23
CA GLN A 177 -2.09 -21.78 6.48
C GLN A 177 -0.98 -21.61 5.43
N VAL A 178 0.26 -21.93 5.79
CA VAL A 178 1.40 -21.94 4.85
C VAL A 178 1.14 -22.88 3.69
N GLU A 179 0.66 -24.10 4.00
CA GLU A 179 0.39 -25.11 2.98
C GLU A 179 -0.75 -24.67 2.06
N TYR A 180 -1.84 -24.13 2.61
CA TYR A 180 -2.94 -23.57 1.81
C TYR A 180 -2.48 -22.46 0.86
N VAL A 181 -1.73 -21.46 1.37
CA VAL A 181 -1.22 -20.36 0.54
C VAL A 181 -0.27 -20.90 -0.55
N ARG A 182 0.56 -21.91 -0.23
CA ARG A 182 1.45 -22.54 -1.21
C ARG A 182 0.69 -23.28 -2.30
N GLN A 183 -0.39 -23.96 -1.98
CA GLN A 183 -1.23 -24.65 -2.96
C GLN A 183 -1.90 -23.65 -3.91
N GLU A 184 -2.41 -22.54 -3.39
CA GLU A 184 -3.14 -21.53 -4.18
C GLU A 184 -2.22 -20.60 -4.99
N ARG A 185 -1.04 -20.26 -4.47
CA ARG A 185 -0.10 -19.29 -5.06
C ARG A 185 1.19 -19.88 -5.61
N GLY A 186 1.44 -21.15 -5.37
CA GLY A 186 2.68 -21.85 -5.75
C GLY A 186 3.85 -21.61 -4.81
N THR A 187 3.82 -20.53 -4.01
CA THR A 187 4.91 -20.16 -3.09
C THR A 187 4.38 -19.55 -1.80
N CYS A 188 5.10 -19.76 -0.71
CA CYS A 188 4.90 -19.05 0.56
C CYS A 188 6.24 -18.97 1.28
N PHE A 189 6.91 -17.83 1.20
CA PHE A 189 8.18 -17.56 1.86
C PHE A 189 7.90 -16.83 3.17
N THR A 190 8.50 -17.28 4.25
CA THR A 190 8.45 -16.62 5.56
C THR A 190 9.87 -16.40 6.05
N GLN A 191 10.20 -15.18 6.42
CA GLN A 191 11.50 -14.86 7.00
C GLN A 191 11.36 -13.85 8.14
N LYS A 192 12.05 -14.13 9.25
CA LYS A 192 12.23 -13.13 10.30
C LYS A 192 13.14 -12.03 9.75
N ILE A 193 12.63 -10.79 9.76
CA ILE A 193 13.37 -9.61 9.26
C ILE A 193 13.94 -8.76 10.39
N ALA A 194 13.34 -8.84 11.58
CA ALA A 194 13.77 -8.04 12.72
C ALA A 194 13.32 -8.64 14.05
N VAL A 195 13.85 -8.06 15.15
CA VAL A 195 13.31 -8.21 16.49
C VAL A 195 12.99 -6.82 17.02
N ASP A 196 11.70 -6.52 17.20
CA ASP A 196 11.21 -5.26 17.76
C ASP A 196 11.21 -5.34 19.29
N ALA A 197 11.65 -4.27 19.95
CA ALA A 197 11.48 -4.13 21.38
C ALA A 197 10.24 -3.31 21.70
N ILE A 198 9.52 -3.70 22.74
CA ILE A 198 8.40 -2.93 23.27
C ILE A 198 8.94 -1.91 24.26
N ALA A 199 8.86 -0.64 23.90
CA ALA A 199 9.29 0.47 24.74
C ALA A 199 8.16 0.94 25.67
N LEU A 200 8.52 1.15 26.93
CA LEU A 200 7.66 1.81 27.91
C LEU A 200 8.04 3.27 27.97
N ILE A 201 7.11 4.15 27.63
CA ILE A 201 7.35 5.59 27.59
C ILE A 201 6.50 6.31 28.61
N VAL A 202 7.08 7.30 29.27
CA VAL A 202 6.39 8.18 30.22
C VAL A 202 6.73 9.64 29.95
N ASN A 203 5.95 10.55 30.56
CA ASN A 203 6.28 11.97 30.52
C ASN A 203 7.65 12.21 31.16
N PRO A 204 8.53 13.11 30.63
CA PRO A 204 9.83 13.41 31.23
C PRO A 204 9.78 13.85 32.71
N LYS A 205 8.63 14.41 33.15
CA LYS A 205 8.39 14.81 34.55
C LYS A 205 7.92 13.68 35.46
N ASN A 206 7.70 12.48 34.94
CA ASN A 206 7.42 11.29 35.75
C ASN A 206 8.74 10.86 36.44
N PRO A 207 8.76 10.67 37.78
CA PRO A 207 10.00 10.34 38.50
C PRO A 207 10.46 8.89 38.29
N ILE A 208 9.60 8.00 37.81
CA ILE A 208 9.91 6.59 37.62
C ILE A 208 10.99 6.42 36.53
N GLU A 209 11.98 5.60 36.79
CA GLU A 209 13.09 5.28 35.86
C GLU A 209 13.08 3.82 35.43
N ILE A 210 12.63 2.93 36.29
CA ILE A 210 12.73 1.49 36.15
C ILE A 210 11.41 0.85 36.54
N LEU A 211 11.00 -0.15 35.75
CA LEU A 211 9.92 -1.08 36.10
C LEU A 211 10.43 -2.51 35.91
N SER A 212 10.06 -3.41 36.81
CA SER A 212 10.27 -4.86 36.64
C SER A 212 9.16 -5.48 35.81
N MET A 213 9.38 -6.70 35.31
CA MET A 213 8.37 -7.45 34.55
C MET A 213 7.11 -7.71 35.40
N SER A 214 7.27 -8.03 36.69
CA SER A 214 6.17 -8.21 37.63
C SER A 214 5.39 -6.92 37.85
N GLU A 215 6.05 -5.78 38.10
CA GLU A 215 5.38 -4.48 38.27
C GLU A 215 4.57 -4.07 37.04
N ILE A 216 5.12 -4.32 35.82
CA ILE A 216 4.38 -4.07 34.58
C ILE A 216 3.13 -4.96 34.51
N GLY A 217 3.23 -6.25 34.85
CA GLY A 217 2.10 -7.17 34.91
C GLY A 217 1.06 -6.73 35.93
N GLU A 218 1.47 -6.21 37.10
CA GLU A 218 0.57 -5.70 38.13
C GLU A 218 -0.15 -4.42 37.68
N ILE A 219 0.52 -3.53 36.98
CA ILE A 219 -0.11 -2.35 36.35
C ILE A 219 -1.15 -2.77 35.33
N LEU A 220 -0.81 -3.70 34.43
CA LEU A 220 -1.70 -4.16 33.37
C LEU A 220 -2.91 -4.95 33.88
N SER A 221 -2.75 -5.69 34.97
CA SER A 221 -3.82 -6.42 35.64
C SER A 221 -4.66 -5.56 36.59
N GLY A 222 -4.23 -4.32 36.85
CA GLY A 222 -4.91 -3.40 37.78
C GLY A 222 -4.68 -3.69 39.26
N LYS A 223 -3.73 -4.52 39.61
CA LYS A 223 -3.30 -4.71 41.02
C LYS A 223 -2.60 -3.46 41.53
N VAL A 224 -1.83 -2.79 40.67
CA VAL A 224 -1.20 -1.51 40.92
C VAL A 224 -1.85 -0.49 40.00
N THR A 225 -2.45 0.54 40.57
CA THR A 225 -3.20 1.56 39.85
C THR A 225 -2.66 2.97 40.03
N ARG A 226 -1.73 3.14 40.96
CA ARG A 226 -1.15 4.43 41.34
C ARG A 226 0.35 4.37 41.35
N TRP A 227 1.00 5.47 40.95
CA TRP A 227 2.46 5.58 40.91
C TRP A 227 3.10 5.56 42.31
N ASP A 228 2.39 6.05 43.34
CA ASP A 228 2.87 6.06 44.72
C ASP A 228 2.90 4.67 45.38
N GLU A 229 2.24 3.67 44.79
CA GLU A 229 2.34 2.27 45.17
C GLU A 229 3.68 1.63 44.77
N LEU A 230 4.33 2.17 43.73
CA LEU A 230 5.61 1.68 43.22
C LEU A 230 6.83 2.43 43.77
N SER A 231 6.70 3.74 43.95
CA SER A 231 7.78 4.60 44.43
C SER A 231 7.18 5.90 44.98
N PRO A 232 7.83 6.53 45.98
CA PRO A 232 7.38 7.80 46.51
C PRO A 232 7.20 8.83 45.40
N SER A 233 5.95 9.18 45.09
CA SER A 233 5.58 10.03 43.96
C SER A 233 4.41 10.92 44.35
N LYS A 234 4.35 12.13 43.76
CA LYS A 234 3.19 13.02 43.83
C LYS A 234 2.21 12.77 42.68
N LEU A 235 2.48 11.78 41.85
CA LEU A 235 1.60 11.37 40.75
C LEU A 235 0.52 10.44 41.30
N ASP A 236 -0.71 10.65 40.84
CA ASP A 236 -1.88 9.85 41.26
C ASP A 236 -1.97 8.54 40.46
N SER A 237 -2.98 8.45 39.60
CA SER A 237 -3.33 7.25 38.87
C SER A 237 -2.39 6.97 37.69
N ILE A 238 -2.19 5.69 37.44
CA ILE A 238 -1.52 5.18 36.25
C ILE A 238 -2.55 5.02 35.14
N LEU A 239 -2.32 5.68 34.00
CA LEU A 239 -3.08 5.52 32.77
C LEU A 239 -2.20 4.78 31.76
N VAL A 240 -2.53 3.54 31.44
CA VAL A 240 -1.82 2.77 30.42
C VAL A 240 -2.44 3.05 29.05
N VAL A 241 -1.63 3.35 28.06
CA VAL A 241 -2.06 3.70 26.71
C VAL A 241 -1.36 2.82 25.68
N PHE A 242 -2.15 2.07 24.92
CA PHE A 242 -1.72 1.34 23.72
C PHE A 242 -2.14 2.08 22.45
N ASP A 243 -1.58 1.71 21.31
CA ASP A 243 -1.91 2.22 20.00
C ASP A 243 -3.40 1.97 19.65
N HIS A 244 -3.81 0.72 19.39
CA HIS A 244 -5.21 0.39 19.09
C HIS A 244 -5.63 -0.92 19.73
N GLN A 245 -6.94 -1.11 19.83
CA GLN A 245 -7.51 -2.35 20.35
C GLN A 245 -7.25 -3.50 19.35
N GLY A 246 -6.56 -4.55 19.79
CA GLY A 246 -6.18 -5.67 18.93
C GLY A 246 -4.81 -5.53 18.27
N SER A 247 -4.03 -4.50 18.62
CA SER A 247 -2.64 -4.39 18.13
C SER A 247 -1.79 -5.57 18.56
N SER A 248 -0.80 -5.91 17.75
CA SER A 248 0.18 -6.94 18.09
C SER A 248 0.99 -6.57 19.33
N THR A 249 1.17 -5.27 19.63
CA THR A 249 1.80 -4.77 20.86
C THR A 249 0.97 -5.13 22.09
N ALA A 250 -0.33 -4.80 22.09
CA ALA A 250 -1.25 -5.09 23.18
C ALA A 250 -1.36 -6.61 23.39
N ARG A 251 -1.51 -7.39 22.29
CA ARG A 251 -1.56 -8.85 22.38
C ARG A 251 -0.27 -9.43 22.97
N TYR A 252 0.91 -9.00 22.52
CA TYR A 252 2.18 -9.46 23.06
C TYR A 252 2.26 -9.24 24.59
N MET A 253 1.87 -8.03 25.06
CA MET A 253 1.88 -7.72 26.48
C MET A 253 0.88 -8.57 27.27
N LYS A 254 -0.30 -8.80 26.71
CA LYS A 254 -1.34 -9.66 27.29
C LYS A 254 -0.86 -11.10 27.43
N ASP A 255 -0.29 -11.66 26.37
CA ASP A 255 0.17 -13.05 26.34
C ASP A 255 1.41 -13.25 27.23
N SER A 256 2.36 -12.32 27.21
CA SER A 256 3.63 -12.45 27.92
C SER A 256 3.54 -12.16 29.42
N LEU A 257 2.65 -11.24 29.85
CA LEU A 257 2.59 -10.76 31.25
C LEU A 257 1.32 -11.17 31.98
N LEU A 258 0.22 -11.41 31.25
CA LEU A 258 -1.07 -11.73 31.84
C LEU A 258 -1.53 -13.18 31.55
N ALA A 259 -0.71 -13.98 30.89
CA ALA A 259 -1.07 -15.32 30.42
C ALA A 259 -2.41 -15.35 29.64
N GLY A 260 -2.66 -14.31 28.86
CA GLY A 260 -3.88 -14.15 28.05
C GLY A 260 -5.08 -13.53 28.78
N ALA A 261 -4.98 -13.20 30.09
CA ALA A 261 -6.05 -12.54 30.81
C ALA A 261 -6.32 -11.11 30.30
N ASP A 262 -7.51 -10.60 30.51
CA ASP A 262 -7.88 -9.26 30.04
C ASP A 262 -7.20 -8.15 30.83
N PHE A 263 -6.97 -7.03 30.15
CA PHE A 263 -6.44 -5.83 30.75
C PHE A 263 -7.42 -5.19 31.74
N ALA A 264 -6.87 -4.50 32.72
CA ALA A 264 -7.63 -3.74 33.68
C ALA A 264 -8.28 -2.47 33.07
N LYS A 265 -9.17 -1.84 33.84
CA LYS A 265 -9.92 -0.62 33.41
C LYS A 265 -9.06 0.61 33.22
N ASN A 266 -7.83 0.63 33.71
CA ASN A 266 -6.86 1.73 33.54
C ASN A 266 -6.07 1.61 32.24
N VAL A 267 -6.37 0.64 31.37
CA VAL A 267 -5.72 0.40 30.07
C VAL A 267 -6.65 0.90 28.96
N TYR A 268 -6.12 1.77 28.11
CA TYR A 268 -6.85 2.41 27.02
C TYR A 268 -6.14 2.23 25.68
N ALA A 269 -6.91 2.21 24.61
CA ALA A 269 -6.43 2.31 23.25
C ALA A 269 -6.57 3.75 22.77
N ALA A 270 -5.50 4.34 22.24
CA ALA A 270 -5.48 5.70 21.71
C ALA A 270 -6.09 5.81 20.31
N GLY A 271 -5.87 4.79 19.49
CA GLY A 271 -6.28 4.75 18.08
C GLY A 271 -5.10 4.61 17.12
N SER A 272 -3.95 5.19 17.49
CA SER A 272 -2.70 5.09 16.70
C SER A 272 -1.49 5.30 17.59
N THR A 273 -0.31 4.88 17.14
CA THR A 273 0.94 5.08 17.89
C THR A 273 1.30 6.56 18.09
N PRO A 274 1.14 7.48 17.12
CA PRO A 274 1.32 8.91 17.37
C PRO A 274 0.43 9.47 18.47
N GLU A 275 -0.81 8.99 18.62
CA GLU A 275 -1.71 9.41 19.70
C GLU A 275 -1.28 8.91 21.08
N VAL A 276 -0.65 7.72 21.16
CA VAL A 276 0.00 7.26 22.41
C VAL A 276 1.09 8.23 22.83
N TYR A 277 1.95 8.61 21.91
CA TYR A 277 3.01 9.58 22.13
C TYR A 277 2.45 10.92 22.65
N GLU A 278 1.42 11.43 22.00
CA GLU A 278 0.74 12.65 22.40
C GLU A 278 0.10 12.55 23.82
N ALA A 279 -0.56 11.44 24.11
CA ALA A 279 -1.17 11.20 25.43
C ALA A 279 -0.12 11.22 26.54
N VAL A 280 1.03 10.57 26.33
CA VAL A 280 2.14 10.52 27.29
C VAL A 280 2.80 11.90 27.45
N SER A 281 3.02 12.64 26.38
CA SER A 281 3.63 13.97 26.43
C SER A 281 2.77 14.98 27.23
N LYS A 282 1.44 14.85 27.17
CA LYS A 282 0.49 15.74 27.85
C LYS A 282 0.16 15.33 29.28
N ARG A 283 0.21 14.04 29.61
CA ARG A 283 -0.24 13.49 30.93
C ARG A 283 0.89 12.88 31.70
N LYS A 284 1.27 13.46 32.83
CA LYS A 284 2.39 13.00 33.67
C LYS A 284 2.20 11.59 34.22
N GLY A 285 0.96 11.16 34.48
CA GLY A 285 0.61 9.83 35.01
C GLY A 285 0.40 8.78 33.90
N ALA A 286 0.51 9.13 32.62
CA ALA A 286 0.37 8.18 31.55
C ALA A 286 1.66 7.37 31.30
N ILE A 287 1.49 6.09 30.99
CA ILE A 287 2.51 5.21 30.46
C ILE A 287 2.04 4.70 29.10
N GLY A 288 2.83 4.94 28.07
CA GLY A 288 2.60 4.43 26.70
C GLY A 288 3.41 3.16 26.46
N ILE A 289 2.83 2.25 25.74
CA ILE A 289 3.45 0.96 25.36
C ILE A 289 3.45 0.84 23.84
N ILE A 290 4.63 0.98 23.22
CA ILE A 290 4.77 1.06 21.76
C ILE A 290 6.06 0.36 21.29
N GLY A 291 6.17 0.08 20.00
CA GLY A 291 7.39 -0.46 19.40
C GLY A 291 8.55 0.55 19.43
N VAL A 292 9.78 0.06 19.57
CA VAL A 292 10.98 0.90 19.69
C VAL A 292 11.23 1.79 18.47
N SER A 293 10.82 1.38 17.28
CA SER A 293 10.97 2.15 16.05
C SER A 293 10.28 3.53 16.10
N TRP A 294 9.32 3.72 16.99
CA TRP A 294 8.57 4.97 17.14
C TRP A 294 9.25 5.98 18.08
N VAL A 295 10.10 5.51 18.96
CA VAL A 295 10.79 6.34 19.97
C VAL A 295 12.29 6.47 19.72
N SER A 296 12.85 5.55 18.96
CA SER A 296 14.20 5.59 18.47
C SER A 296 14.25 6.59 17.33
N SER A 297 14.74 7.77 17.57
CA SER A 297 14.98 8.71 16.50
C SER A 297 16.43 8.63 16.08
N ASP A 298 16.70 8.06 14.92
CA ASP A 298 17.79 8.60 14.14
C ASP A 298 17.32 9.99 13.68
N MET A 299 17.53 10.99 14.54
CA MET A 299 17.08 12.37 14.29
C MET A 299 17.65 12.90 12.99
N LYS A 300 18.81 12.39 12.56
CA LYS A 300 19.42 12.69 11.27
C LYS A 300 18.61 12.10 10.11
N ALA A 301 18.12 10.87 10.23
CA ALA A 301 17.32 10.24 9.15
C ALA A 301 16.00 10.96 8.85
N LYS A 302 15.38 11.60 9.85
CA LYS A 302 14.15 12.41 9.64
C LYS A 302 14.41 13.73 8.88
N THR A 303 15.63 14.25 8.91
CA THR A 303 16.03 15.51 8.24
C THR A 303 16.79 15.28 6.93
N MET A 304 17.22 14.05 6.66
CA MET A 304 17.94 13.69 5.45
C MET A 304 17.01 13.54 4.25
N SER A 305 17.48 13.95 3.08
CA SER A 305 16.83 13.60 1.82
C SER A 305 16.90 12.08 1.58
N ILE A 306 16.02 11.57 0.71
CA ILE A 306 16.05 10.13 0.37
C ILE A 306 17.38 9.73 -0.27
N GLU A 307 18.00 10.63 -1.05
CA GLU A 307 19.31 10.44 -1.69
C GLU A 307 20.41 10.26 -0.65
N GLU A 308 20.43 11.12 0.39
CA GLU A 308 21.38 11.04 1.50
C GLU A 308 21.19 9.76 2.30
N ARG A 309 19.94 9.38 2.58
CA ARG A 309 19.63 8.12 3.29
C ARG A 309 20.14 6.91 2.53
N VAL A 310 19.92 6.85 1.21
CA VAL A 310 20.41 5.76 0.35
C VAL A 310 21.94 5.73 0.28
N ALA A 311 22.58 6.89 0.22
CA ALA A 311 24.04 6.98 0.27
C ALA A 311 24.60 6.44 1.60
N ASN A 312 23.97 6.78 2.71
CA ASN A 312 24.37 6.35 4.06
C ASN A 312 24.16 4.85 4.33
N LEU A 313 23.30 4.16 3.56
CA LEU A 313 23.19 2.70 3.68
C LEU A 313 24.50 1.97 3.37
N LYS A 314 25.40 2.59 2.62
CA LYS A 314 26.72 2.03 2.25
C LYS A 314 27.78 2.31 3.30
N GLU A 315 27.57 3.29 4.18
CA GLU A 315 28.52 3.64 5.21
C GLU A 315 28.26 2.82 6.49
N ASN A 316 29.33 2.42 7.17
CA ASN A 316 29.24 1.84 8.51
C ASN A 316 29.09 2.98 9.53
N ASP A 317 27.90 3.62 9.52
CA ASP A 317 27.59 4.63 10.52
C ASP A 317 27.40 3.97 11.88
N VAL A 318 28.30 4.30 12.83
CA VAL A 318 28.31 3.85 14.22
C VAL A 318 27.55 4.82 15.13
N THR A 319 26.70 5.71 14.59
CA THR A 319 25.95 6.66 15.41
C THR A 319 25.03 5.94 16.40
N GLN A 320 25.03 6.43 17.63
CA GLN A 320 24.17 5.92 18.69
C GLN A 320 22.70 6.16 18.33
N THR A 321 21.87 5.16 18.60
CA THR A 321 20.43 5.34 18.61
C THR A 321 20.06 6.21 19.81
N GLU A 322 19.59 7.42 19.59
CA GLU A 322 19.06 8.29 20.62
C GLU A 322 17.54 8.17 20.70
N PHE A 323 16.99 8.29 21.90
CA PHE A 323 15.56 8.36 22.09
C PHE A 323 15.06 9.81 22.05
N ASP A 324 13.84 10.01 21.61
CA ASP A 324 13.22 11.34 21.60
C ASP A 324 13.19 11.95 23.00
N THR A 325 13.62 13.20 23.12
CA THR A 325 13.73 13.92 24.40
C THR A 325 12.39 14.44 24.94
N ASN A 326 11.34 14.46 24.12
CA ASN A 326 10.00 14.88 24.55
C ASN A 326 9.29 13.82 25.38
N ILE A 327 9.82 12.60 25.43
CA ILE A 327 9.34 11.50 26.26
C ILE A 327 10.53 10.89 27.02
N LYS A 328 10.24 10.14 28.05
CA LYS A 328 11.23 9.36 28.77
C LYS A 328 10.98 7.88 28.54
N VAL A 329 11.97 7.16 28.02
CA VAL A 329 11.94 5.70 27.87
C VAL A 329 12.44 5.06 29.15
N LEU A 330 11.59 4.22 29.76
CA LEU A 330 11.92 3.50 31.00
C LEU A 330 12.90 2.36 30.73
N LYS A 331 13.67 2.03 31.75
CA LYS A 331 14.44 0.78 31.82
C LYS A 331 13.51 -0.33 32.30
N VAL A 332 13.67 -1.50 31.73
CA VAL A 332 12.94 -2.71 32.16
C VAL A 332 13.91 -3.69 32.80
N ARG A 333 13.51 -4.26 33.91
CA ARG A 333 14.27 -5.20 34.71
C ARG A 333 13.56 -6.56 34.71
N ARG A 334 14.33 -7.62 34.54
CA ARG A 334 13.86 -8.99 34.83
C ARG A 334 13.67 -9.16 36.34
N ASP A 335 12.71 -9.98 36.75
CA ASP A 335 12.42 -10.16 38.18
C ASP A 335 13.55 -10.90 38.93
N ASP A 336 14.36 -11.67 38.21
CA ASP A 336 15.53 -12.40 38.70
C ASP A 336 16.84 -11.61 38.59
N SER A 337 16.81 -10.34 38.15
CA SER A 337 18.00 -9.48 37.95
C SER A 337 17.90 -8.19 38.74
N ILE A 338 19.05 -7.64 39.09
CA ILE A 338 19.20 -6.29 39.66
C ILE A 338 19.32 -5.24 38.55
N GLU A 339 19.86 -5.64 37.39
CA GLU A 339 20.13 -4.76 36.27
C GLU A 339 18.86 -4.46 35.47
N ALA A 340 18.75 -3.22 34.97
CA ALA A 340 17.65 -2.73 34.18
C ALA A 340 18.17 -2.05 32.91
N PHE A 341 17.54 -2.37 31.79
CA PHE A 341 18.01 -1.95 30.48
C PHE A 341 16.94 -1.15 29.72
N LYS A 342 17.36 -0.20 28.88
CA LYS A 342 16.54 0.43 27.86
C LYS A 342 16.53 -0.44 26.60
N PRO A 343 15.54 -0.28 25.71
CA PRO A 343 15.39 -1.11 24.49
C PRO A 343 16.41 -0.76 23.39
N TYR A 344 17.71 -0.77 23.71
CA TYR A 344 18.76 -0.63 22.71
C TYR A 344 19.04 -1.95 22.00
N GLN A 345 19.40 -1.89 20.72
CA GLN A 345 19.68 -3.08 19.91
C GLN A 345 20.65 -4.06 20.56
N ALA A 346 21.69 -3.56 21.22
CA ALA A 346 22.67 -4.40 21.92
C ALA A 346 22.02 -5.24 23.03
N TYR A 347 21.14 -4.64 23.83
CA TYR A 347 20.45 -5.34 24.92
C TYR A 347 19.29 -6.23 24.47
N ILE A 348 18.77 -6.00 23.25
CA ILE A 348 17.83 -6.94 22.61
C ILE A 348 18.63 -8.14 22.08
N TYR A 349 19.81 -7.89 21.50
CA TYR A 349 20.64 -8.90 20.89
C TYR A 349 21.19 -9.90 21.92
N ASP A 350 21.68 -9.43 23.06
CA ASP A 350 22.21 -10.27 24.14
C ASP A 350 21.10 -10.83 25.07
N GLY A 351 19.84 -10.41 24.85
CA GLY A 351 18.70 -10.85 25.65
C GLY A 351 18.55 -10.18 27.01
N SER A 352 19.34 -9.14 27.33
CA SER A 352 19.26 -8.38 28.58
C SER A 352 17.94 -7.60 28.68
N TYR A 353 17.42 -7.04 27.55
CA TYR A 353 16.13 -6.40 27.52
C TYR A 353 15.01 -7.43 27.34
N PRO A 354 14.03 -7.54 28.27
CA PRO A 354 13.10 -8.68 28.27
C PRO A 354 11.88 -8.55 27.38
N LEU A 355 11.48 -7.33 26.97
CA LEU A 355 10.24 -7.09 26.20
C LEU A 355 10.57 -6.96 24.71
N TYR A 356 10.59 -8.07 23.99
CA TYR A 356 10.85 -8.08 22.56
C TYR A 356 10.01 -9.13 21.82
N ARG A 357 9.76 -8.88 20.54
CA ARG A 357 9.00 -9.76 19.65
C ARG A 357 9.64 -9.83 18.26
N PRO A 358 9.51 -10.95 17.56
CA PRO A 358 9.99 -11.05 16.18
C PRO A 358 9.09 -10.27 15.23
N ILE A 359 9.65 -9.85 14.11
CA ILE A 359 8.91 -9.32 12.94
C ILE A 359 9.20 -10.25 11.76
N TYR A 360 8.14 -10.68 11.08
CA TYR A 360 8.21 -11.54 9.91
C TYR A 360 7.70 -10.83 8.67
N ALA A 361 8.43 -10.98 7.57
CA ALA A 361 7.91 -10.75 6.23
C ALA A 361 7.43 -12.09 5.67
N ILE A 362 6.23 -12.11 5.11
CA ILE A 362 5.62 -13.30 4.50
C ILE A 362 5.22 -12.94 3.08
N CYS A 363 5.73 -13.69 2.10
CA CYS A 363 5.54 -13.43 0.69
C CYS A 363 5.00 -14.67 -0.04
N ALA A 364 3.83 -14.51 -0.67
CA ALA A 364 3.21 -15.49 -1.55
C ALA A 364 3.41 -15.17 -3.04
N GLY A 365 4.30 -14.22 -3.37
CA GLY A 365 4.65 -13.87 -4.73
C GLY A 365 5.64 -14.84 -5.34
N VAL A 366 5.42 -15.21 -6.60
CA VAL A 366 6.35 -16.08 -7.33
C VAL A 366 7.69 -15.38 -7.57
N MET A 367 8.76 -16.15 -7.73
CA MET A 367 10.09 -15.61 -8.03
C MET A 367 10.04 -14.72 -9.28
N GLY A 368 10.73 -13.58 -9.22
CA GLY A 368 10.75 -12.60 -10.32
C GLY A 368 9.59 -11.62 -10.33
N SER A 369 8.57 -11.78 -9.46
CA SER A 369 7.47 -10.82 -9.28
C SER A 369 7.86 -9.67 -8.34
N LEU A 370 7.13 -8.56 -8.36
CA LEU A 370 7.39 -7.41 -7.50
C LEU A 370 7.24 -7.73 -6.00
N PRO A 371 6.25 -8.52 -5.53
CA PRO A 371 6.20 -8.93 -4.12
C PRO A 371 7.46 -9.68 -3.68
N HIS A 372 7.97 -10.60 -4.52
CA HIS A 372 9.21 -11.32 -4.23
C HIS A 372 10.45 -10.41 -4.32
N GLY A 373 10.46 -9.43 -5.23
CA GLY A 373 11.52 -8.41 -5.32
C GLY A 373 11.61 -7.58 -4.05
N PHE A 374 10.47 -7.10 -3.54
CA PHE A 374 10.40 -6.37 -2.29
C PHE A 374 10.77 -7.26 -1.08
N PHE A 375 10.31 -8.52 -1.06
CA PHE A 375 10.73 -9.49 -0.04
C PHE A 375 12.25 -9.66 0.00
N SER A 376 12.87 -9.83 -1.17
CA SER A 376 14.34 -9.97 -1.29
C SER A 376 15.08 -8.70 -0.86
N PHE A 377 14.49 -7.53 -1.08
CA PHE A 377 15.06 -6.26 -0.65
C PHE A 377 15.03 -6.12 0.88
N VAL A 378 13.87 -6.31 1.50
CA VAL A 378 13.69 -6.19 2.97
C VAL A 378 14.56 -7.20 3.73
N THR A 379 14.68 -8.43 3.19
CA THR A 379 15.51 -9.49 3.79
C THR A 379 16.99 -9.35 3.45
N GLY A 380 17.34 -8.55 2.44
CA GLY A 380 18.70 -8.28 1.98
C GLY A 380 19.41 -7.20 2.78
N PHE A 381 20.69 -6.97 2.45
CA PHE A 381 21.55 -6.05 3.18
C PHE A 381 20.98 -4.63 3.32
N ASN A 382 20.44 -4.05 2.23
CA ASN A 382 19.90 -2.67 2.26
C ASN A 382 18.69 -2.56 3.18
N GLY A 383 17.72 -3.47 3.08
CA GLY A 383 16.56 -3.48 3.97
C GLY A 383 16.98 -3.70 5.43
N GLN A 384 17.89 -4.62 5.69
CA GLN A 384 18.39 -4.86 7.04
C GLN A 384 19.13 -3.62 7.63
N LYS A 385 19.81 -2.85 6.78
CA LYS A 385 20.40 -1.56 7.17
C LYS A 385 19.34 -0.51 7.51
N ILE A 386 18.26 -0.44 6.74
CA ILE A 386 17.12 0.44 7.03
C ILE A 386 16.52 0.07 8.39
N ILE A 387 16.24 -1.22 8.62
CA ILE A 387 15.74 -1.71 9.92
C ILE A 387 16.69 -1.31 11.06
N GLN A 388 18.00 -1.51 10.89
CA GLN A 388 18.98 -1.11 11.88
C GLN A 388 18.90 0.39 12.23
N GLN A 389 18.66 1.25 11.23
CA GLN A 389 18.54 2.70 11.43
C GLN A 389 17.25 3.11 12.16
N THR A 390 16.20 2.28 12.14
CA THR A 390 14.97 2.53 12.91
C THR A 390 15.11 2.24 14.41
N GLY A 391 16.26 1.75 14.88
CA GLY A 391 16.48 1.33 16.26
C GLY A 391 16.02 -0.10 16.57
N VAL A 392 15.36 -0.76 15.64
CA VAL A 392 14.95 -2.17 15.74
C VAL A 392 16.14 -3.08 15.43
N LEU A 393 16.24 -4.20 16.12
CA LEU A 393 17.32 -5.17 15.89
C LEU A 393 17.10 -5.90 14.57
N PRO A 394 17.97 -5.73 13.56
CA PRO A 394 17.86 -6.46 12.30
C PRO A 394 18.14 -7.96 12.50
N ALA A 395 17.58 -8.79 11.61
CA ALA A 395 17.71 -10.25 11.74
C ALA A 395 19.05 -10.81 11.23
N THR A 396 19.71 -10.14 10.26
CA THR A 396 20.85 -10.71 9.52
C THR A 396 22.14 -9.91 9.63
N ILE A 397 22.10 -8.67 10.09
CA ILE A 397 23.28 -7.84 10.31
C ILE A 397 23.48 -7.57 11.80
N GLN A 398 24.72 -7.21 12.19
CA GLN A 398 25.03 -6.95 13.59
C GLN A 398 24.30 -5.71 14.12
N PRO A 399 23.93 -5.69 15.41
CA PRO A 399 23.33 -4.53 16.05
C PRO A 399 24.30 -3.35 16.09
N ARG A 400 23.78 -2.15 16.23
CA ARG A 400 24.59 -0.97 16.58
C ARG A 400 25.09 -1.12 18.01
N MET A 401 26.39 -0.90 18.19
CA MET A 401 27.01 -0.90 19.53
C MET A 401 26.71 0.43 20.22
N VAL A 402 26.33 0.38 21.48
CA VAL A 402 26.13 1.56 22.33
C VAL A 402 27.38 1.74 23.19
N ASN A 403 28.10 2.85 23.03
CA ASN A 403 29.13 3.24 23.99
C ASN A 403 28.43 3.90 25.18
N LEU A 404 28.35 3.21 26.28
CA LEU A 404 27.91 3.75 27.56
C LEU A 404 29.08 4.55 28.16
N ASN A 405 29.09 5.86 27.95
CA ASN A 405 29.95 6.78 28.72
C ASN A 405 29.26 7.17 30.02
#